data_a21769adfff15bbc461c7903ed0bf45d
#
_entry.id   a21769adfff15bbc461c7903ed0bf45d
#
_cell.length_a   1.000
_cell.length_b   1.000
_cell.length_c   1.000
_cell.angle_alpha   90.00
_cell.angle_beta   90.00
_cell.angle_gamma   90.00
#
_symmetry.space_group_name_H-M   'P 1'
#
loop_
_entity.id
_entity.type
_entity.pdbx_description
1 polymer ?
#
loop_
_entity_poly.entity_id
_entity_poly.type
_entity_poly.pdbx_seq_one_letter_code
_entity_poly.pdbx_strand_id
1 'polypeptide(L)'
;MSKGKFNDVKDDIISYIREGDSNILACKKVGISKETFYTWINDKPDFSDSLKKARKEFRETIVQTLEQSLWKRAAGYEVEEVKNEYRTLKDGGKVLVKSSKTTKHFPPDTGALIFALTNLDPENWKNKQDNRLSVDESVGGFKISVVHKEGTPPIANSEDDIAD
;
A
#
# COMPACT_ATOMS: atom_id res chain seq x y z
N MET A 1 13.42 38.35 -6.68
CA MET A 1 13.65 36.90 -6.51
C MET A 1 14.75 36.46 -7.47
N SER A 2 15.80 35.85 -6.96
CA SER A 2 17.00 35.54 -7.77
C SER A 2 16.69 34.34 -8.69
N LYS A 3 16.72 34.58 -10.02
CA LYS A 3 16.59 33.53 -11.07
C LYS A 3 17.63 32.39 -10.90
N GLY A 4 18.80 32.69 -10.29
CA GLY A 4 19.85 31.71 -10.00
C GLY A 4 19.34 30.58 -9.05
N LYS A 5 18.72 30.95 -7.95
CA LYS A 5 18.31 29.97 -6.94
C LYS A 5 17.27 28.93 -7.43
N PHE A 6 16.41 29.29 -8.39
CA PHE A 6 15.45 28.32 -8.97
C PHE A 6 16.18 27.24 -9.78
N ASN A 7 17.08 27.64 -10.68
CA ASN A 7 17.79 26.69 -11.52
C ASN A 7 18.73 25.78 -10.74
N ASP A 8 19.23 26.25 -9.60
CA ASP A 8 20.16 25.51 -8.76
C ASP A 8 19.45 24.37 -7.99
N VAL A 9 18.15 24.53 -7.68
CA VAL A 9 17.44 23.60 -6.78
C VAL A 9 16.25 22.87 -7.42
N LYS A 10 15.85 23.26 -8.65
CA LYS A 10 14.65 22.68 -9.29
C LYS A 10 14.76 21.16 -9.48
N ASP A 11 15.92 20.70 -9.90
CA ASP A 11 16.15 19.28 -10.21
C ASP A 11 16.22 18.45 -8.93
N ASP A 12 16.80 19.00 -7.86
CA ASP A 12 16.79 18.38 -6.53
C ASP A 12 15.37 18.25 -5.96
N ILE A 13 14.54 19.30 -6.11
CA ILE A 13 13.14 19.25 -5.69
C ILE A 13 12.39 18.15 -6.44
N ILE A 14 12.55 18.07 -7.76
CA ILE A 14 11.91 17.05 -8.60
C ILE A 14 12.37 15.65 -8.18
N SER A 15 13.66 15.46 -7.87
CA SER A 15 14.20 14.19 -7.39
C SER A 15 13.57 13.77 -6.06
N TYR A 16 13.54 14.67 -5.07
CA TYR A 16 12.92 14.37 -3.78
C TYR A 16 11.43 14.02 -3.89
N ILE A 17 10.69 14.72 -4.78
CA ILE A 17 9.28 14.40 -5.04
C ILE A 17 9.15 13.03 -5.73
N ARG A 18 10.05 12.65 -6.62
CA ARG A 18 10.11 11.34 -7.27
C ARG A 18 10.44 10.23 -6.27
N GLU A 19 11.19 10.53 -5.22
CA GLU A 19 11.49 9.63 -4.11
C GLU A 19 10.35 9.50 -3.09
N GLY A 20 9.31 10.34 -3.21
CA GLY A 20 8.11 10.31 -2.39
C GLY A 20 8.04 11.36 -1.30
N ASP A 21 8.97 12.30 -1.28
CA ASP A 21 8.93 13.41 -0.33
C ASP A 21 7.70 14.29 -0.55
N SER A 22 7.16 14.80 0.54
CA SER A 22 6.14 15.85 0.48
C SER A 22 6.75 17.18 0.00
N ASN A 23 5.92 18.06 -0.56
CA ASN A 23 6.36 19.40 -0.97
C ASN A 23 7.09 20.15 0.16
N ILE A 24 6.57 20.03 1.38
CA ILE A 24 7.14 20.70 2.55
C ILE A 24 8.54 20.16 2.86
N LEU A 25 8.71 18.85 2.78
CA LEU A 25 9.98 18.20 3.06
C LEU A 25 11.02 18.53 1.98
N ALA A 26 10.63 18.47 0.71
CA ALA A 26 11.49 18.86 -0.40
C ALA A 26 11.95 20.33 -0.28
N CYS A 27 11.03 21.27 0.02
CA CYS A 27 11.39 22.66 0.26
C CYS A 27 12.39 22.84 1.41
N LYS A 28 12.18 22.09 2.51
CA LYS A 28 13.09 22.13 3.67
C LYS A 28 14.48 21.61 3.33
N LYS A 29 14.57 20.52 2.56
CA LYS A 29 15.85 19.93 2.13
C LYS A 29 16.68 20.89 1.27
N VAL A 30 16.03 21.63 0.37
CA VAL A 30 16.73 22.59 -0.52
C VAL A 30 16.81 24.03 0.05
N GLY A 31 16.29 24.26 1.26
CA GLY A 31 16.38 25.55 1.95
C GLY A 31 15.56 26.68 1.30
N ILE A 32 14.37 26.39 0.78
CA ILE A 32 13.41 27.37 0.27
C ILE A 32 12.16 27.44 1.13
N SER A 33 11.46 28.58 1.08
CA SER A 33 10.18 28.72 1.74
C SER A 33 9.07 28.05 0.91
N LYS A 34 7.99 27.66 1.60
CA LYS A 34 6.81 27.08 0.97
C LYS A 34 6.15 28.07 -0.02
N GLU A 35 6.12 29.33 0.32
CA GLU A 35 5.57 30.40 -0.52
C GLU A 35 6.36 30.52 -1.82
N THR A 36 7.70 30.49 -1.75
CA THR A 36 8.58 30.50 -2.92
C THR A 36 8.30 29.31 -3.84
N PHE A 37 8.11 28.12 -3.29
CA PHE A 37 7.80 26.92 -4.03
C PHE A 37 6.47 27.03 -4.78
N TYR A 38 5.39 27.50 -4.12
CA TYR A 38 4.10 27.66 -4.80
C TYR A 38 4.10 28.81 -5.80
N THR A 39 4.85 29.89 -5.57
CA THR A 39 5.07 30.94 -6.57
C THR A 39 5.70 30.33 -7.83
N TRP A 40 6.71 29.47 -7.70
CA TRP A 40 7.34 28.82 -8.85
C TRP A 40 6.41 27.85 -9.58
N ILE A 41 5.53 27.14 -8.87
CA ILE A 41 4.52 26.29 -9.50
C ILE A 41 3.57 27.11 -10.38
N ASN A 42 3.14 28.28 -9.91
CA ASN A 42 2.22 29.15 -10.63
C ASN A 42 2.91 29.87 -11.82
N ASP A 43 4.13 30.33 -11.61
CA ASP A 43 4.85 31.14 -12.60
C ASP A 43 5.57 30.31 -13.68
N LYS A 44 5.76 29.01 -13.45
CA LYS A 44 6.57 28.12 -14.32
C LYS A 44 5.80 26.83 -14.64
N PRO A 45 5.03 26.80 -15.72
CA PRO A 45 4.26 25.63 -16.14
C PRO A 45 5.11 24.35 -16.28
N ASP A 46 6.31 24.48 -16.90
CA ASP A 46 7.23 23.35 -17.10
C ASP A 46 7.67 22.70 -15.78
N PHE A 47 7.87 23.51 -14.74
CA PHE A 47 8.19 23.00 -13.41
C PHE A 47 7.00 22.30 -12.77
N SER A 48 5.80 22.89 -12.89
CA SER A 48 4.56 22.27 -12.44
C SER A 48 4.34 20.89 -13.07
N ASP A 49 4.56 20.78 -14.39
CA ASP A 49 4.37 19.53 -15.12
C ASP A 49 5.43 18.49 -14.77
N SER A 50 6.69 18.93 -14.57
CA SER A 50 7.76 18.06 -14.07
C SER A 50 7.45 17.48 -12.68
N LEU A 51 6.85 18.28 -11.79
CA LEU A 51 6.39 17.79 -10.46
C LEU A 51 5.24 16.80 -10.57
N LYS A 52 4.27 17.05 -11.45
CA LYS A 52 3.17 16.10 -11.72
C LYS A 52 3.71 14.76 -12.23
N LYS A 53 4.67 14.84 -13.17
CA LYS A 53 5.34 13.66 -13.71
C LYS A 53 6.10 12.89 -12.63
N ALA A 54 6.89 13.57 -11.80
CA ALA A 54 7.62 12.95 -10.70
C ALA A 54 6.70 12.22 -9.70
N ARG A 55 5.54 12.83 -9.36
CA ARG A 55 4.54 12.18 -8.49
C ARG A 55 3.89 10.97 -9.15
N LYS A 56 3.65 11.03 -10.46
CA LYS A 56 3.11 9.89 -11.21
C LYS A 56 4.10 8.73 -11.21
N GLU A 57 5.36 8.99 -11.52
CA GLU A 57 6.45 8.00 -11.50
C GLU A 57 6.59 7.35 -10.11
N PHE A 58 6.58 8.14 -9.04
CA PHE A 58 6.59 7.62 -7.67
C PHE A 58 5.40 6.71 -7.39
N ARG A 59 4.18 7.14 -7.77
CA ARG A 59 2.97 6.34 -7.57
C ARG A 59 3.04 5.01 -8.32
N GLU A 60 3.49 5.02 -9.56
CA GLU A 60 3.65 3.81 -10.38
C GLU A 60 4.65 2.84 -9.74
N THR A 61 5.78 3.34 -9.24
CA THR A 61 6.79 2.54 -8.53
C THR A 61 6.22 1.91 -7.25
N ILE A 62 5.45 2.68 -6.46
CA ILE A 62 4.82 2.17 -5.23
C ILE A 62 3.77 1.11 -5.56
N VAL A 63 2.91 1.35 -6.56
CA VAL A 63 1.89 0.38 -6.99
C VAL A 63 2.56 -0.93 -7.39
N GLN A 64 3.59 -0.88 -8.24
CA GLN A 64 4.34 -2.06 -8.66
C GLN A 64 4.95 -2.82 -7.47
N THR A 65 5.51 -2.11 -6.50
CA THR A 65 6.09 -2.72 -5.29
C THR A 65 5.02 -3.40 -4.44
N LEU A 66 3.85 -2.77 -4.29
CA LEU A 66 2.72 -3.33 -3.54
C LEU A 66 2.13 -4.55 -4.25
N GLU A 67 2.00 -4.51 -5.58
CA GLU A 67 1.57 -5.65 -6.39
C GLU A 67 2.52 -6.85 -6.22
N GLN A 68 3.83 -6.64 -6.33
CA GLN A 68 4.82 -7.70 -6.10
C GLN A 68 4.71 -8.28 -4.68
N SER A 69 4.46 -7.44 -3.69
CA SER A 69 4.29 -7.87 -2.29
C SER A 69 3.00 -8.66 -2.12
N LEU A 70 1.92 -8.26 -2.78
CA LEU A 70 0.65 -8.98 -2.80
C LEU A 70 0.81 -10.38 -3.43
N TRP A 71 1.43 -10.46 -4.61
CA TRP A 71 1.69 -11.72 -5.30
C TRP A 71 2.54 -12.66 -4.45
N LYS A 72 3.60 -12.15 -3.87
CA LYS A 72 4.47 -12.89 -2.98
C LYS A 72 3.69 -13.44 -1.78
N ARG A 73 2.81 -12.63 -1.19
CA ARG A 73 1.98 -13.04 -0.06
C ARG A 73 0.90 -14.05 -0.45
N ALA A 74 0.26 -13.85 -1.60
CA ALA A 74 -0.77 -14.75 -2.12
C ALA A 74 -0.20 -16.13 -2.51
N ALA A 75 0.98 -16.18 -3.11
CA ALA A 75 1.63 -17.43 -3.52
C ALA A 75 2.34 -18.18 -2.39
N GLY A 76 2.63 -17.49 -1.27
CA GLY A 76 3.56 -17.96 -0.26
C GLY A 76 5.01 -17.77 -0.67
N TYR A 77 5.92 -17.78 0.29
CA TYR A 77 7.35 -17.55 0.03
C TYR A 77 8.23 -18.12 1.14
N GLU A 78 9.49 -18.25 0.82
CA GLU A 78 10.53 -18.65 1.77
C GLU A 78 11.50 -17.51 2.02
N VAL A 79 12.00 -17.41 3.23
CA VAL A 79 13.01 -16.43 3.65
C VAL A 79 14.14 -17.15 4.37
N GLU A 80 15.37 -16.92 3.91
CA GLU A 80 16.54 -17.31 4.69
C GLU A 80 16.80 -16.31 5.80
N GLU A 81 16.74 -16.76 7.04
CA GLU A 81 17.16 -16.00 8.21
C GLU A 81 18.58 -16.41 8.60
N VAL A 82 19.47 -15.44 8.61
CA VAL A 82 20.86 -15.65 9.07
C VAL A 82 21.00 -15.05 10.46
N LYS A 83 21.25 -15.90 11.44
CA LYS A 83 21.50 -15.49 12.82
C LYS A 83 22.99 -15.60 13.13
N ASN A 84 23.63 -14.46 13.41
CA ASN A 84 25.02 -14.36 13.77
C ASN A 84 25.17 -14.04 15.26
N GLU A 85 25.96 -14.85 15.96
CA GLU A 85 26.29 -14.63 17.36
C GLU A 85 27.73 -14.13 17.45
N TYR A 86 27.93 -13.00 18.15
CA TYR A 86 29.24 -12.40 18.32
C TYR A 86 29.64 -12.43 19.77
N ARG A 87 30.93 -12.66 20.03
CA ARG A 87 31.54 -12.51 21.36
C ARG A 87 32.39 -11.24 21.39
N THR A 88 32.20 -10.44 22.41
CA THR A 88 33.07 -9.27 22.65
C THR A 88 34.35 -9.72 23.31
N LEU A 89 35.49 -9.35 22.76
CA LEU A 89 36.83 -9.59 23.31
C LEU A 89 37.16 -8.54 24.38
N LYS A 90 38.21 -8.81 25.17
CA LYS A 90 38.68 -7.91 26.25
C LYS A 90 39.16 -6.54 25.73
N ASP A 91 39.58 -6.46 24.48
CA ASP A 91 40.00 -5.24 23.76
C ASP A 91 38.86 -4.47 23.14
N GLY A 92 37.60 -4.92 23.34
CA GLY A 92 36.40 -4.31 22.75
C GLY A 92 36.05 -4.80 21.32
N GLY A 93 36.90 -5.63 20.70
CA GLY A 93 36.66 -6.25 19.42
C GLY A 93 35.47 -7.24 19.45
N LYS A 94 34.79 -7.45 18.35
CA LYS A 94 33.72 -8.45 18.19
C LYS A 94 34.17 -9.55 17.25
N VAL A 95 34.07 -10.80 17.69
CA VAL A 95 34.37 -11.97 16.87
C VAL A 95 33.11 -12.78 16.68
N LEU A 96 32.85 -13.17 15.42
CA LEU A 96 31.74 -14.07 15.08
C LEU A 96 32.02 -15.46 15.68
N VAL A 97 31.16 -15.91 16.58
CA VAL A 97 31.28 -17.22 17.25
C VAL A 97 30.45 -18.27 16.54
N LYS A 98 29.28 -17.89 16.06
CA LYS A 98 28.34 -18.81 15.41
C LYS A 98 27.55 -18.09 14.35
N SER A 99 27.37 -18.74 13.24
CA SER A 99 26.42 -18.34 12.18
C SER A 99 25.49 -19.50 11.90
N SER A 100 24.19 -19.28 11.95
CA SER A 100 23.19 -20.27 11.59
C SER A 100 22.26 -19.70 10.52
N LYS A 101 21.98 -20.51 9.49
CA LYS A 101 20.97 -20.21 8.47
C LYS A 101 19.75 -21.08 8.71
N THR A 102 18.59 -20.47 8.67
CA THR A 102 17.30 -21.15 8.82
C THR A 102 16.36 -20.67 7.73
N THR A 103 15.78 -21.57 6.96
CA THR A 103 14.74 -21.22 5.99
C THR A 103 13.39 -21.20 6.72
N LYS A 104 12.71 -20.07 6.68
CA LYS A 104 11.32 -19.92 7.16
C LYS A 104 10.39 -19.96 5.96
N HIS A 105 9.44 -20.86 6.01
CA HIS A 105 8.37 -20.95 5.04
C HIS A 105 7.15 -20.14 5.52
N PHE A 106 6.69 -19.22 4.67
CA PHE A 106 5.45 -18.47 4.86
C PHE A 106 4.40 -19.02 3.87
N PRO A 107 3.39 -19.72 4.37
CA PRO A 107 2.36 -20.30 3.51
C PRO A 107 1.55 -19.20 2.81
N PRO A 108 0.84 -19.54 1.72
CA PRO A 108 -0.09 -18.64 1.04
C PRO A 108 -1.09 -18.05 2.02
N ASP A 109 -1.37 -16.76 1.86
CA ASP A 109 -2.39 -16.06 2.65
C ASP A 109 -3.72 -16.10 1.89
N THR A 110 -4.74 -16.67 2.51
CA THR A 110 -6.06 -16.88 1.88
C THR A 110 -6.72 -15.56 1.48
N GLY A 111 -6.60 -14.52 2.32
CA GLY A 111 -7.17 -13.20 2.01
C GLY A 111 -6.50 -12.54 0.80
N ALA A 112 -5.16 -12.56 0.77
CA ALA A 112 -4.39 -12.07 -0.35
C ALA A 112 -4.67 -12.86 -1.64
N LEU A 113 -4.81 -14.19 -1.54
CA LEU A 113 -5.13 -15.06 -2.67
C LEU A 113 -6.53 -14.77 -3.25
N ILE A 114 -7.55 -14.66 -2.40
CA ILE A 114 -8.91 -14.33 -2.83
C ILE A 114 -8.93 -12.94 -3.48
N PHE A 115 -8.30 -11.94 -2.85
CA PHE A 115 -8.21 -10.59 -3.41
C PHE A 115 -7.53 -10.59 -4.78
N ALA A 116 -6.42 -11.31 -4.90
CA ALA A 116 -5.68 -11.43 -6.17
C ALA A 116 -6.55 -12.09 -7.25
N LEU A 117 -7.15 -13.23 -6.98
CA LEU A 117 -7.97 -13.98 -7.93
C LEU A 117 -9.22 -13.21 -8.36
N THR A 118 -9.92 -12.54 -7.44
CA THR A 118 -11.12 -11.75 -7.77
C THR A 118 -10.83 -10.53 -8.64
N ASN A 119 -9.60 -9.99 -8.59
CA ASN A 119 -9.20 -8.86 -9.41
C ASN A 119 -8.57 -9.27 -10.74
N LEU A 120 -7.88 -10.41 -10.81
CA LEU A 120 -7.24 -10.91 -12.03
C LEU A 120 -8.21 -11.63 -12.96
N ASP A 121 -9.10 -12.41 -12.39
CA ASP A 121 -10.04 -13.26 -13.12
C ASP A 121 -11.46 -13.12 -12.54
N PRO A 122 -12.05 -11.92 -12.67
CA PRO A 122 -13.36 -11.62 -12.08
C PRO A 122 -14.51 -12.39 -12.73
N GLU A 123 -14.29 -13.04 -13.85
CA GLU A 123 -15.31 -13.88 -14.49
C GLU A 123 -15.47 -15.22 -13.77
N ASN A 124 -14.36 -15.83 -13.37
CA ASN A 124 -14.34 -17.14 -12.70
C ASN A 124 -14.33 -17.00 -11.16
N TRP A 125 -13.71 -15.94 -10.63
CA TRP A 125 -13.58 -15.70 -9.20
C TRP A 125 -14.36 -14.44 -8.79
N LYS A 126 -15.56 -14.65 -8.24
CA LYS A 126 -16.42 -13.56 -7.75
C LYS A 126 -16.60 -13.69 -6.25
N ASN A 127 -16.16 -12.68 -5.50
CA ASN A 127 -16.54 -12.55 -4.09
C ASN A 127 -17.96 -11.93 -4.06
N LYS A 128 -18.98 -12.79 -4.28
CA LYS A 128 -20.36 -12.34 -4.36
C LYS A 128 -20.92 -12.18 -2.95
N GLN A 129 -20.86 -10.97 -2.42
CA GLN A 129 -21.83 -10.47 -1.46
C GLN A 129 -22.82 -9.59 -2.24
N ASP A 130 -23.85 -10.18 -2.83
CA ASP A 130 -24.94 -9.44 -3.47
C ASP A 130 -25.84 -8.83 -2.40
N ASN A 131 -25.45 -7.70 -1.82
CA ASN A 131 -26.35 -6.90 -0.99
C ASN A 131 -27.30 -6.15 -1.90
N ARG A 132 -28.48 -6.68 -2.16
CA ARG A 132 -29.55 -5.95 -2.87
C ARG A 132 -30.29 -5.06 -1.88
N LEU A 133 -30.06 -3.75 -1.98
CA LEU A 133 -30.94 -2.74 -1.39
C LEU A 133 -32.19 -2.62 -2.27
N SER A 134 -33.35 -3.11 -1.79
CA SER A 134 -34.64 -2.81 -2.40
C SER A 134 -35.28 -1.63 -1.67
N VAL A 135 -35.59 -0.58 -2.40
CA VAL A 135 -36.41 0.52 -1.89
C VAL A 135 -37.87 0.19 -2.18
N ASP A 136 -38.68 0.04 -1.13
CA ASP A 136 -40.11 -0.07 -1.26
C ASP A 136 -40.71 1.34 -1.24
N GLU A 137 -41.12 1.83 -2.40
CA GLU A 137 -41.68 3.18 -2.57
C GLU A 137 -43.04 3.36 -1.86
N SER A 138 -43.69 2.26 -1.42
CA SER A 138 -45.01 2.31 -0.82
C SER A 138 -45.06 2.68 0.66
N VAL A 139 -43.93 2.71 1.38
CA VAL A 139 -43.89 2.87 2.85
C VAL A 139 -43.01 4.03 3.34
N GLY A 140 -42.47 4.86 2.45
CA GLY A 140 -41.66 6.02 2.85
C GLY A 140 -40.44 5.73 3.74
N GLY A 141 -39.93 4.49 3.73
CA GLY A 141 -38.78 4.05 4.53
C GLY A 141 -37.93 3.00 3.79
N PHE A 142 -36.67 2.91 4.18
CA PHE A 142 -35.75 1.92 3.63
C PHE A 142 -35.99 0.55 4.30
N LYS A 143 -36.30 -0.47 3.51
CA LYS A 143 -36.31 -1.86 3.97
C LYS A 143 -35.04 -2.54 3.46
N ILE A 144 -34.13 -2.86 4.37
CA ILE A 144 -32.94 -3.65 4.06
C ILE A 144 -33.33 -5.11 4.17
N SER A 145 -33.40 -5.83 3.05
CA SER A 145 -33.54 -7.30 3.07
C SER A 145 -32.21 -7.93 2.62
N VAL A 146 -31.64 -8.74 3.48
CA VAL A 146 -30.48 -9.57 3.16
C VAL A 146 -31.02 -10.86 2.53
N VAL A 147 -30.79 -11.06 1.24
CA VAL A 147 -31.18 -12.30 0.55
C VAL A 147 -29.99 -13.23 0.57
N HIS A 148 -30.07 -14.30 1.36
CA HIS A 148 -29.10 -15.40 1.31
C HIS A 148 -29.39 -16.27 0.08
N LYS A 149 -28.37 -16.54 -0.73
CA LYS A 149 -28.49 -17.55 -1.81
C LYS A 149 -28.60 -18.94 -1.20
N GLU A 150 -29.33 -19.81 -1.92
CA GLU A 150 -29.39 -21.24 -1.59
C GLU A 150 -27.97 -21.79 -1.38
N GLY A 151 -27.75 -22.42 -0.21
CA GLY A 151 -26.46 -22.99 0.21
C GLY A 151 -25.82 -22.30 1.40
N THR A 152 -26.30 -21.14 1.85
CA THR A 152 -25.91 -20.56 3.14
C THR A 152 -26.87 -21.08 4.23
N PRO A 153 -26.37 -21.59 5.37
CA PRO A 153 -27.24 -21.98 6.46
C PRO A 153 -28.07 -20.78 6.91
N PRO A 154 -29.36 -20.97 7.23
CA PRO A 154 -30.21 -19.91 7.74
C PRO A 154 -29.62 -19.33 9.02
N ILE A 155 -29.69 -18.01 9.14
CA ILE A 155 -29.32 -17.34 10.39
C ILE A 155 -30.41 -17.70 11.41
N ALA A 156 -30.01 -18.24 12.57
CA ALA A 156 -30.93 -18.48 13.67
C ALA A 156 -31.58 -17.14 14.10
N ASN A 157 -32.90 -17.10 14.14
CA ASN A 157 -33.66 -15.92 14.54
C ASN A 157 -34.02 -15.94 16.05
N SER A 158 -33.83 -17.07 16.69
CA SER A 158 -34.02 -17.26 18.14
C SER A 158 -33.09 -18.35 18.68
N GLU A 159 -32.95 -18.45 20.01
CA GLU A 159 -32.19 -19.52 20.67
C GLU A 159 -32.75 -20.92 20.38
N ASP A 160 -34.04 -21.00 20.05
CA ASP A 160 -34.73 -22.27 19.77
C ASP A 160 -34.40 -22.84 18.38
N ASP A 161 -33.80 -22.02 17.50
CA ASP A 161 -33.36 -22.43 16.15
C ASP A 161 -31.97 -23.07 16.14
N ILE A 162 -31.28 -23.11 17.29
CA ILE A 162 -29.97 -23.72 17.46
C ILE A 162 -30.20 -25.15 17.97
N ALA A 163 -30.12 -26.15 17.09
CA ALA A 163 -30.16 -27.54 17.51
C ALA A 163 -28.84 -27.91 18.22
N ASP A 164 -28.96 -28.65 19.36
CA ASP A 164 -27.85 -29.24 20.12
C ASP A 164 -27.01 -30.23 19.29
#